data_5137acc35c3869a1724c3f9766317342
#
_entry.id   5137acc35c3869a1724c3f9766317342
#
_cell.length_a   1.000
_cell.length_b   1.000
_cell.length_c   1.000
_cell.angle_alpha   90.00
_cell.angle_beta   90.00
_cell.angle_gamma   90.00
#
_symmetry.space_group_name_H-M   'P 1'
#
loop_
_entity.id
_entity.type
_entity.pdbx_description
1 polymer ?
#
loop_
_entity_poly.entity_id
_entity_poly.type
_entity_poly.pdbx_seq_one_letter_code
_entity_poly.pdbx_strand_id
1 'polypeptide(L)'
;LLLIVGLLLTARTVSAQNQPSGSQSTTYKPEELEALVAPIALYPDPVLSQALMASTYPLEIVLAARWLKANPNIKGDAALKAVENQTWDVSVKSLVAFPQVLEPMSDKLDWTQKLGDAFLADQNAVLDAVQRLRLKAQESGHLKSNEQQTVIVEPATTTTTTIVKIEPANPEVIYVPAYDPYVVYGAWGYPYYPPYYWPPYPAYYPGYALGAGIAWGIGFAIGAAIIGNIAWGNHPQPVNINVNKAANIDRNFDRSKVGADGGWKHDASHRKGVAYRDNATREKFGRGSGADARADFRGRSAAAGDRGRVGNRPDAGGVADRSSLGNRPQAADRPSTDRGAGSSASQDRAFQGVGGGSAAQRDFDRGRTSAGSSSFNRPSTGGARGGGGRGGGRR
;
A
#
# COMPACT_ATOMS: atom_id res chain seq x y z
N LEU A 1 44.24 5.26 -74.82
CA LEU A 1 44.29 5.80 -73.44
C LEU A 1 43.10 5.25 -72.70
N LEU A 2 43.29 4.11 -71.97
CA LEU A 2 42.25 3.45 -71.19
C LEU A 2 42.30 4.00 -69.75
N LEU A 3 41.19 4.59 -69.29
CA LEU A 3 40.95 4.96 -67.86
C LEU A 3 40.15 3.86 -67.23
N ILE A 4 40.78 3.13 -66.28
CA ILE A 4 40.15 2.15 -65.39
C ILE A 4 39.67 2.92 -64.17
N VAL A 5 38.35 3.04 -64.01
CA VAL A 5 37.72 3.58 -62.78
C VAL A 5 37.49 2.41 -61.83
N GLY A 6 38.28 2.34 -60.75
CA GLY A 6 38.13 1.38 -59.68
C GLY A 6 37.00 1.78 -58.73
N LEU A 7 35.93 0.96 -58.64
CA LEU A 7 34.83 1.12 -57.73
C LEU A 7 35.19 0.47 -56.38
N LEU A 8 35.57 1.29 -55.41
CA LEU A 8 35.79 0.85 -54.03
C LEU A 8 34.43 0.67 -53.33
N LEU A 9 33.98 -0.60 -53.18
CA LEU A 9 32.88 -0.95 -52.29
C LEU A 9 33.37 -0.91 -50.81
N THR A 10 32.99 0.13 -50.08
CA THR A 10 33.14 0.17 -48.61
C THR A 10 31.98 -0.59 -47.98
N ALA A 11 32.23 -1.80 -47.51
CA ALA A 11 31.32 -2.55 -46.66
C ALA A 11 31.23 -1.85 -45.28
N ARG A 12 30.10 -1.17 -45.04
CA ARG A 12 29.77 -0.70 -43.70
C ARG A 12 29.27 -1.89 -42.86
N THR A 13 30.08 -2.33 -41.93
CA THR A 13 29.66 -3.24 -40.86
C THR A 13 28.68 -2.50 -39.95
N VAL A 14 27.40 -2.83 -40.03
CA VAL A 14 26.39 -2.41 -39.05
C VAL A 14 26.66 -3.18 -37.76
N SER A 15 27.37 -2.56 -36.83
CA SER A 15 27.43 -3.04 -35.45
C SER A 15 26.05 -2.91 -34.82
N ALA A 16 25.34 -4.01 -34.68
CA ALA A 16 24.15 -4.07 -33.84
C ALA A 16 24.59 -3.75 -32.40
N GLN A 17 24.35 -2.53 -31.96
CA GLN A 17 24.45 -2.16 -30.56
C GLN A 17 23.38 -2.96 -29.82
N ASN A 18 23.79 -4.01 -29.12
CA ASN A 18 23.00 -4.57 -28.00
C ASN A 18 22.84 -3.46 -26.97
N GLN A 19 21.76 -2.70 -27.05
CA GLN A 19 21.29 -1.92 -25.93
C GLN A 19 20.90 -2.93 -24.84
N PRO A 20 21.52 -2.86 -23.65
CA PRO A 20 21.00 -3.59 -22.52
C PRO A 20 19.56 -3.10 -22.33
N SER A 21 18.60 -4.01 -22.37
CA SER A 21 17.23 -3.78 -21.91
C SER A 21 17.32 -3.46 -20.42
N GLY A 22 17.66 -2.21 -20.12
CA GLY A 22 17.57 -1.65 -18.79
C GLY A 22 16.12 -1.82 -18.37
N SER A 23 15.88 -2.60 -17.36
CA SER A 23 14.62 -2.60 -16.61
C SER A 23 14.28 -1.14 -16.36
N GLN A 24 13.33 -0.58 -17.10
CA GLN A 24 12.80 0.74 -16.82
C GLN A 24 12.14 0.59 -15.44
N SER A 25 12.88 0.97 -14.40
CA SER A 25 12.25 1.35 -13.15
C SER A 25 11.24 2.42 -13.57
N THR A 26 9.96 2.16 -13.36
CA THR A 26 8.91 3.14 -13.61
C THR A 26 9.07 4.23 -12.55
N THR A 27 10.02 5.10 -12.77
CA THR A 27 10.26 6.29 -11.94
C THR A 27 9.03 7.17 -12.11
N TYR A 28 8.37 7.50 -11.01
CA TYR A 28 7.27 8.46 -11.01
C TYR A 28 7.78 9.80 -11.52
N LYS A 29 7.00 10.43 -12.40
CA LYS A 29 7.35 11.77 -12.86
C LYS A 29 7.13 12.80 -11.74
N PRO A 30 7.92 13.89 -11.69
CA PRO A 30 7.75 14.93 -10.68
C PRO A 30 6.33 15.49 -10.61
N GLU A 31 5.68 15.72 -11.77
CA GLU A 31 4.31 16.20 -11.87
C GLU A 31 3.27 15.18 -11.42
N GLU A 32 3.53 13.87 -11.61
CA GLU A 32 2.69 12.78 -11.08
C GLU A 32 2.78 12.74 -9.54
N LEU A 33 3.99 12.93 -8.99
CA LEU A 33 4.18 13.00 -7.53
C LEU A 33 3.50 14.22 -6.93
N GLU A 34 3.63 15.41 -7.57
CA GLU A 34 2.93 16.61 -7.12
C GLU A 34 1.41 16.39 -7.09
N ALA A 35 0.83 15.82 -8.16
CA ALA A 35 -0.59 15.50 -8.19
C ALA A 35 -0.99 14.54 -7.06
N LEU A 36 -0.14 13.54 -6.79
CA LEU A 36 -0.39 12.51 -5.79
C LEU A 36 -0.34 13.06 -4.36
N VAL A 37 0.63 13.91 -4.03
CA VAL A 37 0.76 14.48 -2.68
C VAL A 37 -0.07 15.75 -2.47
N ALA A 38 -0.72 16.28 -3.51
CA ALA A 38 -1.48 17.52 -3.45
C ALA A 38 -2.47 17.60 -2.27
N PRO A 39 -3.24 16.54 -1.91
CA PRO A 39 -4.21 16.64 -0.82
C PRO A 39 -3.59 16.62 0.59
N ILE A 40 -2.30 16.29 0.73
CA ILE A 40 -1.64 16.12 2.04
C ILE A 40 -0.40 16.98 2.23
N ALA A 41 0.10 17.66 1.18
CA ALA A 41 1.36 18.39 1.23
C ALA A 41 1.39 19.52 2.27
N LEU A 42 0.22 20.11 2.60
CA LEU A 42 0.10 21.16 3.62
C LEU A 42 -0.24 20.63 5.02
N TYR A 43 -0.20 19.34 5.24
CA TYR A 43 -0.32 18.79 6.59
C TYR A 43 0.91 19.14 7.42
N PRO A 44 0.76 19.31 8.75
CA PRO A 44 1.89 19.41 9.66
C PRO A 44 2.85 18.21 9.47
N ASP A 45 4.16 18.47 9.52
CA ASP A 45 5.21 17.48 9.23
C ASP A 45 5.02 16.14 10.00
N PRO A 46 4.66 16.19 11.29
CA PRO A 46 4.41 14.95 12.03
C PRO A 46 3.25 14.11 11.46
N VAL A 47 2.15 14.74 11.04
CA VAL A 47 0.99 14.04 10.46
C VAL A 47 1.31 13.54 9.05
N LEU A 48 2.01 14.37 8.26
CA LEU A 48 2.46 13.99 6.93
C LEU A 48 3.34 12.73 6.97
N SER A 49 4.33 12.68 7.88
CA SER A 49 5.21 11.53 8.03
C SER A 49 4.42 10.24 8.32
N GLN A 50 3.42 10.33 9.19
CA GLN A 50 2.56 9.18 9.54
C GLN A 50 1.68 8.74 8.36
N ALA A 51 1.10 9.70 7.63
CA ALA A 51 0.29 9.40 6.44
C ALA A 51 1.13 8.71 5.35
N LEU A 52 2.38 9.16 5.13
CA LEU A 52 3.31 8.55 4.18
C LEU A 52 3.69 7.13 4.59
N MET A 53 4.09 6.90 5.83
CA MET A 53 4.40 5.55 6.34
C MET A 53 3.19 4.62 6.26
N ALA A 54 2.03 5.04 6.76
CA ALA A 54 0.81 4.25 6.80
C ALA A 54 0.27 3.91 5.41
N SER A 55 0.48 4.78 4.40
CA SER A 55 0.06 4.52 3.01
C SER A 55 0.69 3.26 2.42
N THR A 56 1.83 2.82 2.95
CA THR A 56 2.51 1.58 2.54
C THR A 56 1.78 0.31 3.00
N TYR A 57 0.76 0.45 3.88
CA TYR A 57 -0.04 -0.62 4.47
C TYR A 57 -1.55 -0.46 4.16
N PRO A 58 -1.96 -0.46 2.88
CA PRO A 58 -3.32 -0.06 2.48
C PRO A 58 -4.42 -0.94 3.08
N LEU A 59 -4.16 -2.24 3.29
CA LEU A 59 -5.16 -3.12 3.93
C LEU A 59 -5.37 -2.76 5.40
N GLU A 60 -4.32 -2.38 6.12
CA GLU A 60 -4.43 -1.99 7.52
C GLU A 60 -5.14 -0.64 7.68
N ILE A 61 -4.97 0.29 6.73
CA ILE A 61 -5.76 1.54 6.66
C ILE A 61 -7.27 1.21 6.61
N VAL A 62 -7.69 0.26 5.78
CA VAL A 62 -9.10 -0.16 5.70
C VAL A 62 -9.58 -0.75 7.02
N LEU A 63 -8.77 -1.61 7.65
CA LEU A 63 -9.13 -2.23 8.93
C LEU A 63 -9.26 -1.19 10.04
N ALA A 64 -8.33 -0.25 10.12
CA ALA A 64 -8.34 0.83 11.11
C ALA A 64 -9.53 1.79 10.90
N ALA A 65 -9.85 2.16 9.65
CA ALA A 65 -11.02 2.98 9.36
C ALA A 65 -12.34 2.27 9.71
N ARG A 66 -12.43 0.96 9.46
CA ARG A 66 -13.60 0.16 9.91
C ARG A 66 -13.73 0.14 11.42
N TRP A 67 -12.62 0.03 12.13
CA TRP A 67 -12.60 0.09 13.59
C TRP A 67 -13.10 1.45 14.09
N LEU A 68 -12.65 2.56 13.50
CA LEU A 68 -13.13 3.90 13.83
C LEU A 68 -14.65 4.04 13.64
N LYS A 69 -15.17 3.59 12.49
CA LYS A 69 -16.62 3.60 12.20
C LYS A 69 -17.43 2.77 13.20
N ALA A 70 -16.85 1.69 13.73
CA ALA A 70 -17.49 0.87 14.77
C ALA A 70 -17.37 1.47 16.18
N ASN A 71 -16.46 2.44 16.40
CA ASN A 71 -16.17 3.04 17.71
C ASN A 71 -16.22 4.58 17.67
N PRO A 72 -17.31 5.23 17.21
CA PRO A 72 -17.35 6.66 16.91
C PRO A 72 -17.17 7.57 18.12
N ASN A 73 -17.38 7.02 19.34
CA ASN A 73 -17.27 7.76 20.59
C ASN A 73 -15.85 7.69 21.20
N ILE A 74 -14.95 6.84 20.66
CA ILE A 74 -13.58 6.70 21.17
C ILE A 74 -12.67 7.55 20.31
N LYS A 75 -12.04 8.58 20.88
CA LYS A 75 -11.22 9.58 20.17
C LYS A 75 -9.91 9.88 20.89
N GLY A 76 -8.96 10.46 20.17
CA GLY A 76 -7.67 10.90 20.71
C GLY A 76 -6.88 9.78 21.38
N ASP A 77 -6.32 10.04 22.56
CA ASP A 77 -5.50 9.08 23.31
C ASP A 77 -6.28 7.80 23.73
N ALA A 78 -7.59 7.92 23.98
CA ALA A 78 -8.43 6.76 24.26
C ALA A 78 -8.51 5.82 23.04
N ALA A 79 -8.53 6.35 21.83
CA ALA A 79 -8.52 5.55 20.60
C ALA A 79 -7.18 4.85 20.42
N LEU A 80 -6.05 5.52 20.68
CA LEU A 80 -4.72 4.92 20.63
C LEU A 80 -4.61 3.74 21.60
N LYS A 81 -5.06 3.94 22.85
CA LYS A 81 -5.06 2.89 23.86
C LYS A 81 -5.96 1.71 23.48
N ALA A 82 -7.10 1.96 22.86
CA ALA A 82 -8.01 0.91 22.44
C ALA A 82 -7.47 0.04 21.30
N VAL A 83 -6.54 0.57 20.47
CA VAL A 83 -5.92 -0.16 19.36
C VAL A 83 -4.52 -0.69 19.67
N GLU A 84 -3.99 -0.51 20.90
CA GLU A 84 -2.62 -0.92 21.24
C GLU A 84 -2.34 -2.41 20.96
N ASN A 85 -3.33 -3.28 21.13
CA ASN A 85 -3.24 -4.72 20.91
C ASN A 85 -3.60 -5.16 19.48
N GLN A 86 -3.96 -4.24 18.59
CA GLN A 86 -4.16 -4.57 17.18
C GLN A 86 -2.84 -4.96 16.52
N THR A 87 -2.89 -5.81 15.50
CA THR A 87 -1.71 -6.27 14.77
C THR A 87 -1.31 -5.34 13.63
N TRP A 88 -1.71 -4.08 13.69
CA TRP A 88 -1.40 -3.07 12.68
C TRP A 88 -0.03 -2.44 12.91
N ASP A 89 0.57 -1.94 11.85
CA ASP A 89 1.78 -1.13 11.95
C ASP A 89 1.53 0.10 12.84
N VAL A 90 2.56 0.52 13.56
CA VAL A 90 2.45 1.63 14.50
C VAL A 90 2.05 2.95 13.83
N SER A 91 2.42 3.15 12.55
CA SER A 91 1.99 4.33 11.78
C SER A 91 0.48 4.32 11.50
N VAL A 92 -0.11 3.14 11.27
CA VAL A 92 -1.55 2.98 11.11
C VAL A 92 -2.27 3.17 12.44
N LYS A 93 -1.74 2.59 13.53
CA LYS A 93 -2.29 2.80 14.88
C LYS A 93 -2.31 4.29 15.25
N SER A 94 -1.24 5.02 14.96
CA SER A 94 -1.15 6.45 15.25
C SER A 94 -2.19 7.28 14.48
N LEU A 95 -2.52 6.89 13.22
CA LEU A 95 -3.54 7.58 12.42
C LEU A 95 -4.96 7.39 12.92
N VAL A 96 -5.23 6.43 13.81
CA VAL A 96 -6.56 6.30 14.46
C VAL A 96 -6.93 7.55 15.26
N ALA A 97 -5.93 8.27 15.75
CA ALA A 97 -6.14 9.57 16.40
C ALA A 97 -6.52 10.71 15.43
N PHE A 98 -6.37 10.49 14.11
CA PHE A 98 -6.64 11.46 13.04
C PHE A 98 -7.68 10.91 12.05
N PRO A 99 -8.95 10.77 12.46
CA PRO A 99 -9.98 10.20 11.59
C PRO A 99 -10.15 10.99 10.28
N GLN A 100 -9.95 12.32 10.30
CA GLN A 100 -10.00 13.18 9.11
C GLN A 100 -8.88 12.89 8.09
N VAL A 101 -7.85 12.12 8.45
CA VAL A 101 -6.80 11.61 7.56
C VAL A 101 -7.07 10.16 7.18
N LEU A 102 -7.37 9.32 8.18
CA LEU A 102 -7.51 7.88 8.02
C LEU A 102 -8.74 7.50 7.17
N GLU A 103 -9.87 8.17 7.36
CA GLU A 103 -11.10 7.87 6.60
C GLU A 103 -10.94 8.18 5.10
N PRO A 104 -10.45 9.37 4.66
CA PRO A 104 -10.16 9.62 3.25
C PRO A 104 -9.16 8.63 2.66
N MET A 105 -8.11 8.25 3.40
CA MET A 105 -7.15 7.23 2.95
C MET A 105 -7.84 5.88 2.70
N SER A 106 -8.79 5.50 3.55
CA SER A 106 -9.59 4.27 3.35
C SER A 106 -10.57 4.38 2.19
N ASP A 107 -11.26 5.50 2.06
CA ASP A 107 -12.28 5.71 1.02
C ASP A 107 -11.65 5.90 -0.38
N LYS A 108 -10.39 6.38 -0.44
CA LYS A 108 -9.58 6.55 -1.66
C LYS A 108 -8.41 5.55 -1.69
N LEU A 109 -8.73 4.27 -1.55
CA LEU A 109 -7.73 3.21 -1.38
C LEU A 109 -6.74 3.13 -2.55
N ASP A 110 -7.19 3.34 -3.79
CA ASP A 110 -6.31 3.38 -4.97
C ASP A 110 -5.26 4.48 -4.87
N TRP A 111 -5.67 5.66 -4.38
CA TRP A 111 -4.75 6.76 -4.12
C TRP A 111 -3.78 6.40 -2.99
N THR A 112 -4.27 5.84 -1.88
CA THR A 112 -3.43 5.41 -0.75
C THR A 112 -2.39 4.40 -1.18
N GLN A 113 -2.77 3.42 -2.00
CA GLN A 113 -1.83 2.44 -2.53
C GLN A 113 -0.79 3.08 -3.45
N LYS A 114 -1.20 3.98 -4.36
CA LYS A 114 -0.28 4.70 -5.25
C LYS A 114 0.72 5.54 -4.46
N LEU A 115 0.25 6.25 -3.41
CA LEU A 115 1.12 7.03 -2.52
C LEU A 115 2.15 6.14 -1.81
N GLY A 116 1.70 5.03 -1.25
CA GLY A 116 2.58 4.06 -0.58
C GLY A 116 3.61 3.45 -1.53
N ASP A 117 3.21 3.10 -2.76
CA ASP A 117 4.13 2.57 -3.78
C ASP A 117 5.15 3.62 -4.22
N ALA A 118 4.73 4.87 -4.42
CA ALA A 118 5.63 5.98 -4.76
C ALA A 118 6.64 6.24 -3.62
N PHE A 119 6.17 6.25 -2.37
CA PHE A 119 7.00 6.48 -1.20
C PHE A 119 8.02 5.35 -0.96
N LEU A 120 7.65 4.10 -1.25
CA LEU A 120 8.58 2.95 -1.19
C LEU A 120 9.61 2.96 -2.32
N ALA A 121 9.24 3.47 -3.49
CA ALA A 121 10.13 3.58 -4.64
C ALA A 121 11.21 4.65 -4.40
N ASP A 122 10.80 5.87 -3.97
CA ASP A 122 11.71 6.99 -3.70
C ASP A 122 11.10 7.97 -2.69
N GLN A 123 11.53 7.89 -1.44
CA GLN A 123 11.06 8.78 -0.37
C GLN A 123 11.45 10.24 -0.61
N ASN A 124 12.68 10.48 -1.08
CA ASN A 124 13.15 11.84 -1.33
C ASN A 124 12.37 12.51 -2.44
N ALA A 125 12.12 11.82 -3.56
CA ALA A 125 11.34 12.36 -4.66
C ALA A 125 9.90 12.74 -4.24
N VAL A 126 9.27 11.95 -3.37
CA VAL A 126 7.95 12.26 -2.79
C VAL A 126 8.02 13.50 -1.90
N LEU A 127 9.02 13.60 -1.04
CA LEU A 127 9.21 14.76 -0.15
C LEU A 127 9.59 16.03 -0.92
N ASP A 128 10.36 15.91 -1.99
CA ASP A 128 10.66 17.02 -2.89
C ASP A 128 9.39 17.55 -3.58
N ALA A 129 8.47 16.65 -3.97
CA ALA A 129 7.18 17.06 -4.51
C ALA A 129 6.34 17.82 -3.47
N VAL A 130 6.37 17.39 -2.20
CA VAL A 130 5.74 18.14 -1.10
C VAL A 130 6.35 19.54 -0.96
N GLN A 131 7.67 19.67 -1.00
CA GLN A 131 8.34 20.96 -0.88
C GLN A 131 7.98 21.91 -2.04
N ARG A 132 7.93 21.40 -3.28
CA ARG A 132 7.49 22.22 -4.43
C ARG A 132 6.08 22.76 -4.25
N LEU A 133 5.14 21.95 -3.74
CA LEU A 133 3.77 22.39 -3.48
C LEU A 133 3.68 23.38 -2.32
N ARG A 134 4.46 23.18 -1.26
CA ARG A 134 4.53 24.14 -0.15
C ARG A 134 5.04 25.51 -0.60
N LEU A 135 6.07 25.55 -1.45
CA LEU A 135 6.55 26.78 -2.06
C LEU A 135 5.47 27.45 -2.90
N LYS A 136 4.75 26.70 -3.76
CA LYS A 136 3.61 27.23 -4.52
C LYS A 136 2.51 27.81 -3.61
N ALA A 137 2.17 27.10 -2.51
CA ALA A 137 1.18 27.57 -1.56
C ALA A 137 1.63 28.84 -0.79
N GLN A 138 2.92 28.98 -0.54
CA GLN A 138 3.51 30.17 0.06
C GLN A 138 3.50 31.36 -0.93
N GLU A 139 3.93 31.15 -2.16
CA GLU A 139 3.93 32.15 -3.24
C GLU A 139 2.51 32.65 -3.55
N SER A 140 1.50 31.74 -3.56
CA SER A 140 0.09 32.11 -3.71
C SER A 140 -0.51 32.77 -2.46
N GLY A 141 0.26 32.89 -1.38
CA GLY A 141 -0.15 33.56 -0.15
C GLY A 141 -1.08 32.76 0.77
N HIS A 142 -1.34 31.47 0.47
CA HIS A 142 -2.21 30.62 1.26
C HIS A 142 -1.49 29.93 2.42
N LEU A 143 -0.19 29.64 2.31
CA LEU A 143 0.57 28.98 3.38
C LEU A 143 1.27 30.03 4.27
N LYS A 144 0.73 30.25 5.46
CA LYS A 144 1.23 31.19 6.48
C LYS A 144 1.07 30.62 7.87
N SER A 145 1.89 31.12 8.82
CA SER A 145 1.70 30.85 10.24
C SER A 145 0.41 31.48 10.76
N ASN A 146 -0.27 30.77 11.65
CA ASN A 146 -1.49 31.19 12.34
C ASN A 146 -1.62 30.48 13.69
N GLU A 147 -2.78 30.54 14.34
CA GLU A 147 -3.04 29.91 15.65
C GLU A 147 -3.02 28.37 15.59
N GLN A 148 -3.12 27.76 14.40
CA GLN A 148 -3.17 26.33 14.21
C GLN A 148 -1.83 25.73 13.77
N GLN A 149 -1.01 26.51 13.07
CA GLN A 149 0.28 26.04 12.54
C GLN A 149 1.36 27.13 12.57
N THR A 150 2.60 26.70 12.69
CA THR A 150 3.80 27.51 12.48
C THR A 150 4.47 27.08 11.19
N VAL A 151 4.61 28.03 10.24
CA VAL A 151 5.32 27.81 8.97
C VAL A 151 6.72 28.39 9.11
N ILE A 152 7.73 27.53 8.98
CA ILE A 152 9.14 27.87 9.08
C ILE A 152 9.75 27.74 7.69
N VAL A 153 10.38 28.79 7.21
CA VAL A 153 11.07 28.82 5.91
C VAL A 153 12.57 28.90 6.16
N GLU A 154 13.26 27.83 5.77
CA GLU A 154 14.72 27.79 5.76
C GLU A 154 15.20 28.13 4.35
N PRO A 155 15.87 29.27 4.14
CA PRO A 155 16.27 29.71 2.81
C PRO A 155 17.31 28.77 2.20
N ALA A 156 17.35 28.72 0.88
CA ALA A 156 18.37 27.98 0.14
C ALA A 156 19.78 28.47 0.51
N THR A 157 20.70 27.52 0.57
CA THR A 157 22.14 27.78 0.70
C THR A 157 22.84 27.33 -0.58
N THR A 158 24.16 27.42 -0.64
CA THR A 158 24.96 26.90 -1.77
C THR A 158 24.81 25.39 -1.98
N THR A 159 24.37 24.67 -0.95
CA THR A 159 24.28 23.20 -0.93
C THR A 159 22.86 22.67 -0.70
N THR A 160 21.90 23.53 -0.32
CA THR A 160 20.52 23.14 0.01
C THR A 160 19.51 23.99 -0.75
N THR A 161 18.35 23.40 -1.07
CA THR A 161 17.17 24.11 -1.57
C THR A 161 16.40 24.76 -0.43
N THR A 162 15.52 25.73 -0.73
CA THR A 162 14.60 26.28 0.26
C THR A 162 13.71 25.16 0.82
N ILE A 163 13.60 25.11 2.15
CA ILE A 163 12.78 24.14 2.85
C ILE A 163 11.68 24.86 3.61
N VAL A 164 10.44 24.41 3.42
CA VAL A 164 9.26 24.89 4.14
C VAL A 164 8.79 23.80 5.08
N LYS A 165 8.89 24.04 6.39
CA LYS A 165 8.41 23.16 7.46
C LYS A 165 7.06 23.64 7.97
N ILE A 166 6.19 22.73 8.31
CA ILE A 166 4.91 23.03 8.95
C ILE A 166 4.84 22.30 10.27
N GLU A 167 4.83 23.05 11.33
CA GLU A 167 4.75 22.54 12.69
C GLU A 167 3.41 22.93 13.33
N PRO A 168 2.84 22.14 14.25
CA PRO A 168 1.71 22.57 15.05
C PRO A 168 2.08 23.82 15.85
N ALA A 169 1.21 24.84 15.91
CA ALA A 169 1.44 26.01 16.75
C ALA A 169 1.43 25.63 18.25
N ASN A 170 0.63 24.63 18.62
CA ASN A 170 0.65 24.00 19.92
C ASN A 170 1.02 22.52 19.78
N PRO A 171 2.12 22.04 20.37
CA PRO A 171 2.56 20.65 20.23
C PRO A 171 1.59 19.62 20.84
N GLU A 172 0.67 20.06 21.71
CA GLU A 172 -0.33 19.18 22.32
C GLU A 172 -1.62 19.06 21.51
N VAL A 173 -1.89 20.02 20.60
CA VAL A 173 -3.12 20.05 19.79
C VAL A 173 -2.75 20.21 18.33
N ILE A 174 -3.10 19.21 17.54
CA ILE A 174 -2.80 19.20 16.12
C ILE A 174 -4.07 19.43 15.31
N TYR A 175 -3.97 20.38 14.40
CA TYR A 175 -4.99 20.67 13.41
C TYR A 175 -4.52 20.15 12.06
N VAL A 176 -5.38 19.39 11.38
CA VAL A 176 -5.12 18.96 10.00
C VAL A 176 -5.94 19.86 9.08
N PRO A 177 -5.30 20.58 8.14
CA PRO A 177 -6.04 21.45 7.23
C PRO A 177 -6.80 20.67 6.17
N ALA A 178 -7.94 21.23 5.72
CA ALA A 178 -8.58 20.85 4.49
C ALA A 178 -8.49 22.01 3.48
N TYR A 179 -8.28 21.70 2.23
CA TYR A 179 -8.10 22.72 1.19
C TYR A 179 -8.39 22.16 -0.20
N ASP A 180 -8.68 23.07 -1.13
CA ASP A 180 -8.76 22.75 -2.54
C ASP A 180 -7.41 23.01 -3.19
N PRO A 181 -6.74 21.99 -3.76
CA PRO A 181 -5.46 22.13 -4.45
C PRO A 181 -5.45 23.18 -5.56
N TYR A 182 -6.56 23.36 -6.28
CA TYR A 182 -6.68 24.39 -7.33
C TYR A 182 -6.71 25.82 -6.78
N VAL A 183 -7.08 25.97 -5.52
CA VAL A 183 -7.09 27.28 -4.85
C VAL A 183 -5.74 27.56 -4.20
N VAL A 184 -5.24 26.60 -3.40
CA VAL A 184 -4.07 26.86 -2.52
C VAL A 184 -2.74 26.86 -3.26
N TYR A 185 -2.61 26.10 -4.36
CA TYR A 185 -1.37 26.06 -5.14
C TYR A 185 -1.37 27.01 -6.35
N GLY A 186 -2.45 27.80 -6.53
CA GLY A 186 -2.63 28.65 -7.70
C GLY A 186 -2.83 27.86 -8.99
N ALA A 187 -2.43 28.44 -10.13
CA ALA A 187 -2.61 27.79 -11.42
C ALA A 187 -1.86 26.45 -11.48
N TRP A 188 -2.62 25.38 -11.72
CA TRP A 188 -2.04 24.03 -11.85
C TRP A 188 -1.46 23.83 -13.25
N GLY A 189 -0.13 23.64 -13.32
CA GLY A 189 0.60 23.62 -14.58
C GLY A 189 0.59 22.29 -15.36
N TYR A 190 -0.06 21.23 -14.82
CA TYR A 190 0.05 19.88 -15.39
C TYR A 190 -1.33 19.30 -15.79
N PRO A 191 -1.83 19.59 -16.99
CA PRO A 191 -3.16 19.17 -17.41
C PRO A 191 -3.34 17.65 -17.49
N TYR A 192 -2.26 16.88 -17.74
CA TYR A 192 -2.28 15.42 -17.78
C TYR A 192 -2.16 14.75 -16.40
N TYR A 193 -1.82 15.50 -15.36
CA TYR A 193 -1.70 15.07 -13.98
C TYR A 193 -2.49 16.02 -13.09
N PRO A 194 -3.85 16.00 -13.14
CA PRO A 194 -4.66 16.83 -12.27
C PRO A 194 -4.42 16.47 -10.80
N PRO A 195 -4.43 17.44 -9.88
CA PRO A 195 -4.20 17.16 -8.47
C PRO A 195 -5.34 16.32 -7.91
N TYR A 196 -4.98 15.37 -7.05
CA TYR A 196 -5.99 14.68 -6.26
C TYR A 196 -6.61 15.67 -5.28
N TYR A 197 -7.92 15.56 -5.11
CA TYR A 197 -8.71 16.38 -4.20
C TYR A 197 -9.69 15.52 -3.41
N TRP A 198 -9.78 15.78 -2.11
CA TRP A 198 -10.75 15.16 -1.24
C TRP A 198 -11.68 16.22 -0.64
N PRO A 199 -12.97 16.14 -0.88
CA PRO A 199 -13.92 16.99 -0.17
C PRO A 199 -13.80 16.72 1.32
N PRO A 200 -13.66 17.78 2.15
CA PRO A 200 -13.58 17.60 3.60
C PRO A 200 -14.87 17.02 4.16
N TYR A 201 -14.76 16.12 5.13
CA TYR A 201 -15.91 15.58 5.81
C TYR A 201 -16.51 16.63 6.76
N PRO A 202 -17.81 16.96 6.66
CA PRO A 202 -18.45 17.97 7.50
C PRO A 202 -18.30 17.72 9.00
N ALA A 203 -18.24 16.47 9.40
CA ALA A 203 -18.05 16.08 10.80
C ALA A 203 -16.74 16.60 11.41
N TYR A 204 -15.71 16.78 10.59
CA TYR A 204 -14.38 17.26 11.04
C TYR A 204 -14.12 18.71 10.66
N TYR A 205 -14.84 19.23 9.66
CA TYR A 205 -14.69 20.60 9.14
C TYR A 205 -16.04 21.31 9.12
N PRO A 206 -16.61 21.64 10.29
CA PRO A 206 -17.89 22.34 10.35
C PRO A 206 -17.76 23.73 9.72
N GLY A 207 -18.68 24.08 8.84
CA GLY A 207 -18.69 25.37 8.17
C GLY A 207 -17.69 25.52 7.01
N TYR A 208 -17.09 24.44 6.53
CA TYR A 208 -16.24 24.49 5.33
C TYR A 208 -17.02 25.04 4.13
N ALA A 209 -16.48 26.08 3.52
CA ALA A 209 -16.98 26.66 2.28
C ALA A 209 -16.04 26.33 1.12
N LEU A 210 -16.58 25.82 0.00
CA LEU A 210 -15.83 25.64 -1.24
C LEU A 210 -15.24 26.98 -1.69
N GLY A 211 -13.96 27.00 -2.09
CA GLY A 211 -13.26 28.21 -2.52
C GLY A 211 -12.62 29.01 -1.39
N ALA A 212 -12.87 28.68 -0.13
CA ALA A 212 -12.02 29.16 0.96
C ALA A 212 -10.61 28.53 0.82
N GLY A 213 -9.56 29.30 1.00
CA GLY A 213 -8.21 28.78 0.90
C GLY A 213 -7.99 27.55 1.81
N ILE A 214 -7.29 27.70 2.93
CA ILE A 214 -7.13 26.64 3.93
C ILE A 214 -8.26 26.76 4.96
N ALA A 215 -8.97 25.64 5.21
CA ALA A 215 -9.94 25.52 6.29
C ALA A 215 -9.38 24.66 7.41
N TRP A 216 -9.63 25.06 8.64
CA TRP A 216 -9.19 24.35 9.83
C TRP A 216 -10.36 23.56 10.43
N GLY A 217 -10.12 22.29 10.63
CA GLY A 217 -11.06 21.39 11.26
C GLY A 217 -10.97 21.42 12.79
N ILE A 218 -11.55 20.40 13.41
CA ILE A 218 -11.45 20.18 14.84
C ILE A 218 -9.99 19.84 15.18
N GLY A 219 -9.42 20.50 16.17
CA GLY A 219 -8.11 20.16 16.73
C GLY A 219 -8.19 18.90 17.60
N PHE A 220 -7.17 18.06 17.51
CA PHE A 220 -7.06 16.85 18.33
C PHE A 220 -5.90 16.98 19.29
N ALA A 221 -6.17 16.78 20.60
CA ALA A 221 -5.15 16.72 21.63
C ALA A 221 -4.47 15.35 21.57
N ILE A 222 -3.28 15.24 21.00
CA ILE A 222 -2.65 13.97 20.66
C ILE A 222 -1.13 14.00 20.65
N GLY A 223 -0.54 14.62 21.62
CA GLY A 223 0.93 14.58 21.77
C GLY A 223 1.54 13.17 21.76
N ALA A 224 0.77 12.16 22.23
CA ALA A 224 1.18 10.76 22.21
C ALA A 224 1.10 10.11 20.83
N ALA A 225 0.23 10.57 19.92
CA ALA A 225 0.03 9.99 18.59
C ALA A 225 1.17 10.27 17.62
N ILE A 226 1.99 11.27 17.88
CA ILE A 226 3.05 11.69 16.96
C ILE A 226 4.29 10.83 17.17
N ILE A 227 4.50 9.89 16.27
CA ILE A 227 5.66 9.00 16.27
C ILE A 227 6.71 9.36 15.22
N GLY A 228 6.29 9.99 14.11
CA GLY A 228 7.14 10.29 12.97
C GLY A 228 7.65 11.72 12.95
N ASN A 229 8.80 11.89 12.30
CA ASN A 229 9.39 13.18 11.97
C ASN A 229 10.03 13.10 10.59
N ILE A 230 10.10 14.22 9.87
CA ILE A 230 10.76 14.34 8.56
C ILE A 230 12.07 15.08 8.71
N ALA A 231 13.15 14.45 8.28
CA ALA A 231 14.43 15.08 8.04
C ALA A 231 14.41 15.62 6.59
N TRP A 232 14.14 16.91 6.45
CA TRP A 232 14.06 17.55 5.14
C TRP A 232 15.43 17.65 4.46
N GLY A 233 15.44 17.61 3.15
CA GLY A 233 16.64 17.58 2.32
C GLY A 233 16.94 16.16 1.84
N ASN A 234 18.03 15.98 1.12
CA ASN A 234 18.42 14.66 0.58
C ASN A 234 19.06 13.81 1.67
N HIS A 235 18.24 13.00 2.34
CA HIS A 235 18.67 12.08 3.40
C HIS A 235 18.50 10.63 2.96
N PRO A 236 19.41 9.71 3.34
CA PRO A 236 19.27 8.27 3.07
C PRO A 236 17.99 7.67 3.67
N GLN A 237 17.54 8.20 4.80
CA GLN A 237 16.32 7.83 5.50
C GLN A 237 15.64 9.11 5.99
N PRO A 238 14.81 9.74 5.14
CA PRO A 238 14.26 11.06 5.46
C PRO A 238 13.12 11.02 6.47
N VAL A 239 12.54 9.84 6.76
CA VAL A 239 11.50 9.68 7.79
C VAL A 239 12.06 8.91 8.97
N ASN A 240 11.95 9.51 10.15
CA ASN A 240 12.43 8.95 11.42
C ASN A 240 11.26 8.63 12.33
N ILE A 241 11.44 7.61 13.20
CA ILE A 241 10.46 7.20 14.21
C ILE A 241 11.01 7.45 15.63
N ASN A 242 10.20 8.09 16.46
CA ASN A 242 10.44 8.16 17.89
C ASN A 242 10.07 6.81 18.52
N VAL A 243 11.09 6.00 18.79
CA VAL A 243 10.97 4.62 19.31
C VAL A 243 10.19 4.56 20.64
N ASN A 244 10.38 5.56 21.52
CA ASN A 244 9.70 5.57 22.80
C ASN A 244 8.19 5.85 22.64
N LYS A 245 7.82 6.80 21.80
CA LYS A 245 6.42 7.07 21.47
C LYS A 245 5.76 5.89 20.74
N ALA A 246 6.48 5.28 19.80
CA ALA A 246 6.02 4.09 19.09
C ALA A 246 5.73 2.92 20.05
N ALA A 247 6.62 2.68 21.02
CA ALA A 247 6.43 1.66 22.05
C ALA A 247 5.25 1.95 23.02
N ASN A 248 4.89 3.23 23.20
CA ASN A 248 3.72 3.60 23.98
C ASN A 248 2.40 3.32 23.23
N ILE A 249 2.42 3.40 21.90
CA ILE A 249 1.24 3.12 21.06
C ILE A 249 1.11 1.62 20.78
N ASP A 250 2.24 0.93 20.65
CA ASP A 250 2.28 -0.51 20.39
C ASP A 250 3.17 -1.21 21.42
N ARG A 251 2.56 -1.94 22.34
CA ARG A 251 3.29 -2.71 23.36
C ARG A 251 4.22 -3.77 22.79
N ASN A 252 3.92 -4.24 21.57
CA ASN A 252 4.72 -5.25 20.86
C ASN A 252 5.66 -4.60 19.84
N PHE A 253 5.90 -3.29 19.93
CA PHE A 253 6.75 -2.59 18.98
C PHE A 253 8.16 -3.15 18.97
N ASP A 254 8.56 -3.69 17.82
CA ASP A 254 9.89 -4.25 17.63
C ASP A 254 10.89 -3.16 17.23
N ARG A 255 11.73 -2.77 18.16
CA ARG A 255 12.77 -1.76 17.96
C ARG A 255 13.80 -2.13 16.90
N SER A 256 13.97 -3.43 16.60
CA SER A 256 14.89 -3.89 15.55
C SER A 256 14.45 -3.49 14.13
N LYS A 257 13.16 -3.15 13.97
CA LYS A 257 12.56 -2.68 12.70
C LYS A 257 12.83 -1.20 12.42
N VAL A 258 13.48 -0.49 13.33
CA VAL A 258 13.95 0.89 13.13
C VAL A 258 15.44 0.87 12.81
N GLY A 259 15.89 1.79 11.95
CA GLY A 259 17.32 1.97 11.66
C GLY A 259 18.12 2.38 12.90
N ALA A 260 19.42 2.17 12.90
CA ALA A 260 20.29 2.57 14.00
C ALA A 260 20.27 4.09 14.25
N ASP A 261 19.96 4.87 13.21
CA ASP A 261 19.79 6.32 13.20
C ASP A 261 18.35 6.79 13.51
N GLY A 262 17.45 5.87 13.89
CA GLY A 262 16.03 6.14 14.10
C GLY A 262 15.19 6.13 12.82
N GLY A 263 15.81 5.88 11.65
CA GLY A 263 15.12 5.89 10.36
C GLY A 263 14.07 4.80 10.25
N TRP A 264 12.91 5.16 9.67
CA TRP A 264 11.83 4.24 9.42
C TRP A 264 12.21 3.18 8.38
N LYS A 265 11.84 1.94 8.64
CA LYS A 265 11.97 0.82 7.71
C LYS A 265 10.61 0.21 7.41
N HIS A 266 10.34 -0.02 6.13
CA HIS A 266 9.13 -0.72 5.71
C HIS A 266 9.14 -2.18 6.16
N ASP A 267 8.06 -2.63 6.81
CA ASP A 267 7.84 -4.03 7.16
C ASP A 267 6.84 -4.68 6.19
N ALA A 268 7.35 -5.48 5.27
CA ALA A 268 6.54 -6.14 4.26
C ALA A 268 5.46 -7.08 4.83
N SER A 269 5.59 -7.56 6.08
CA SER A 269 4.61 -8.42 6.74
C SER A 269 3.28 -7.69 6.98
N HIS A 270 3.33 -6.38 7.27
CA HIS A 270 2.17 -5.52 7.47
C HIS A 270 1.45 -5.18 6.15
N ARG A 271 2.11 -5.35 5.00
CA ARG A 271 1.45 -5.16 3.69
C ARG A 271 0.47 -6.28 3.34
N LYS A 272 0.53 -7.43 4.04
CA LYS A 272 -0.45 -8.53 3.97
C LYS A 272 -0.72 -9.05 2.56
N GLY A 273 0.33 -9.08 1.73
CA GLY A 273 0.25 -9.63 0.36
C GLY A 273 -0.28 -8.68 -0.71
N VAL A 274 -0.55 -7.42 -0.39
CA VAL A 274 -0.84 -6.40 -1.40
C VAL A 274 0.38 -6.22 -2.29
N ALA A 275 0.20 -6.34 -3.60
CA ALA A 275 1.30 -6.29 -4.56
C ALA A 275 1.95 -4.90 -4.60
N TYR A 276 3.28 -4.86 -4.79
CA TYR A 276 4.02 -3.64 -5.10
C TYR A 276 3.87 -3.32 -6.60
N ARG A 277 3.74 -2.05 -6.93
CA ARG A 277 3.51 -1.60 -8.31
C ARG A 277 4.70 -1.90 -9.23
N ASP A 278 5.90 -1.64 -8.78
CA ASP A 278 7.12 -1.80 -9.57
C ASP A 278 7.95 -3.03 -9.16
N ASN A 279 8.79 -3.50 -10.10
CA ASN A 279 9.60 -4.69 -9.90
C ASN A 279 10.73 -4.46 -8.88
N ALA A 280 11.35 -3.26 -8.87
CA ALA A 280 12.46 -2.96 -7.98
C ALA A 280 12.01 -2.95 -6.51
N THR A 281 10.86 -2.29 -6.22
CA THR A 281 10.25 -2.31 -4.88
C THR A 281 9.84 -3.73 -4.48
N ARG A 282 9.31 -4.53 -5.41
CA ARG A 282 8.96 -5.94 -5.18
C ARG A 282 10.20 -6.78 -4.87
N GLU A 283 11.31 -6.59 -5.57
CA GLU A 283 12.56 -7.27 -5.29
C GLU A 283 13.16 -6.85 -3.95
N LYS A 284 13.07 -5.54 -3.62
CA LYS A 284 13.59 -5.00 -2.36
C LYS A 284 12.82 -5.51 -1.14
N PHE A 285 11.49 -5.58 -1.22
CA PHE A 285 10.62 -5.88 -0.07
C PHE A 285 9.84 -7.18 -0.18
N GLY A 286 9.68 -7.76 -1.38
CA GLY A 286 8.83 -8.94 -1.61
C GLY A 286 9.49 -10.27 -1.22
N ARG A 287 10.80 -10.33 -1.04
CA ARG A 287 11.53 -11.56 -0.72
C ARG A 287 11.31 -12.06 0.72
N GLY A 288 10.80 -11.21 1.62
CA GLY A 288 10.56 -11.57 3.03
C GLY A 288 9.15 -12.05 3.37
N SER A 289 8.16 -11.87 2.50
CA SER A 289 6.75 -12.13 2.81
C SER A 289 6.15 -13.29 2.00
N GLY A 290 6.65 -14.52 2.21
CA GLY A 290 6.00 -15.72 1.67
C GLY A 290 6.19 -15.94 0.15
N ALA A 291 7.09 -15.19 -0.53
CA ALA A 291 7.47 -15.50 -1.91
C ALA A 291 8.23 -16.81 -1.96
N ASP A 292 9.12 -17.06 -1.00
CA ASP A 292 9.85 -18.32 -0.86
C ASP A 292 8.91 -19.46 -0.46
N ALA A 293 7.97 -19.22 0.47
CA ALA A 293 6.95 -20.21 0.83
C ALA A 293 6.00 -20.55 -0.33
N ARG A 294 5.70 -19.59 -1.22
CA ARG A 294 4.90 -19.86 -2.44
C ARG A 294 5.73 -20.54 -3.54
N ALA A 295 7.04 -20.26 -3.62
CA ALA A 295 7.96 -20.94 -4.53
C ALA A 295 8.15 -22.39 -4.10
N ASP A 296 8.31 -22.63 -2.80
CA ASP A 296 8.39 -23.99 -2.21
C ASP A 296 7.08 -24.77 -2.37
N PHE A 297 5.94 -24.11 -2.13
CA PHE A 297 4.63 -24.73 -2.35
C PHE A 297 4.36 -25.08 -3.82
N ARG A 298 4.96 -24.37 -4.78
CA ARG A 298 4.86 -24.67 -6.22
C ARG A 298 5.96 -25.63 -6.71
N GLY A 299 6.80 -26.16 -5.84
CA GLY A 299 7.85 -27.13 -6.20
C GLY A 299 8.93 -26.59 -7.16
N ARG A 300 9.11 -25.28 -7.23
CA ARG A 300 10.08 -24.65 -8.16
C ARG A 300 11.43 -24.34 -7.57
N SER A 301 11.61 -24.40 -6.27
CA SER A 301 12.88 -24.02 -5.62
C SER A 301 13.97 -25.08 -5.72
N ALA A 302 13.61 -26.35 -5.93
CA ALA A 302 14.59 -27.43 -6.02
C ALA A 302 15.18 -27.67 -7.43
N ALA A 303 14.60 -27.09 -8.49
CA ALA A 303 14.98 -27.43 -9.86
C ALA A 303 15.92 -26.41 -10.54
N ALA A 304 16.13 -25.24 -9.94
CA ALA A 304 16.93 -24.16 -10.56
C ALA A 304 18.43 -24.23 -10.19
N GLY A 305 18.82 -25.03 -9.19
CA GLY A 305 20.18 -25.11 -8.70
C GLY A 305 21.09 -26.13 -9.38
N ASP A 306 20.54 -27.07 -10.16
CA ASP A 306 21.33 -28.25 -10.62
C ASP A 306 21.46 -28.38 -12.15
N ARG A 307 21.22 -27.32 -12.93
CA ARG A 307 21.43 -27.36 -14.40
C ARG A 307 22.72 -26.69 -14.88
N GLY A 308 23.67 -26.41 -13.99
CA GLY A 308 24.91 -25.68 -14.31
C GLY A 308 26.22 -26.47 -14.15
N ARG A 309 26.21 -27.78 -13.96
CA ARG A 309 27.48 -28.57 -13.89
C ARG A 309 27.36 -29.92 -14.58
N VAL A 310 27.33 -29.90 -15.91
CA VAL A 310 27.73 -31.03 -16.74
C VAL A 310 28.98 -30.62 -17.49
N GLY A 311 30.14 -31.01 -16.99
CA GLY A 311 31.40 -30.82 -17.65
C GLY A 311 32.55 -31.42 -16.85
N ASN A 312 33.04 -32.56 -17.31
CA ASN A 312 34.27 -33.27 -17.00
C ASN A 312 34.22 -34.38 -15.95
N ARG A 313 34.05 -35.57 -16.47
CA ARG A 313 34.51 -36.82 -15.89
C ARG A 313 35.80 -37.24 -16.61
N PRO A 314 36.90 -37.53 -15.95
CA PRO A 314 37.91 -38.44 -16.50
C PRO A 314 37.69 -39.86 -15.93
N ASP A 315 37.75 -40.81 -16.84
CA ASP A 315 37.84 -42.25 -16.58
C ASP A 315 39.06 -42.60 -15.72
N ALA A 316 38.89 -43.50 -14.76
CA ALA A 316 39.90 -44.51 -14.43
C ALA A 316 39.29 -45.58 -13.53
N GLY A 317 39.45 -46.81 -13.96
CA GLY A 317 38.94 -48.02 -13.37
C GLY A 317 39.62 -48.47 -12.06
N GLY A 318 39.02 -49.45 -11.42
CA GLY A 318 39.55 -50.13 -10.25
C GLY A 318 38.54 -51.14 -9.68
N VAL A 319 38.86 -52.38 -9.86
CA VAL A 319 38.16 -53.63 -9.52
C VAL A 319 38.30 -53.99 -8.05
N ALA A 320 37.30 -54.75 -7.51
CA ALA A 320 37.27 -55.62 -6.33
C ALA A 320 37.20 -54.90 -4.96
N ASP A 321 36.41 -55.32 -4.02
CA ASP A 321 36.36 -56.61 -3.38
C ASP A 321 35.04 -56.80 -2.57
N ARG A 322 34.63 -58.05 -2.51
CA ARG A 322 33.51 -58.56 -1.68
C ARG A 322 34.08 -58.92 -0.32
N SER A 323 33.36 -58.65 0.74
CA SER A 323 33.12 -59.55 1.87
C SER A 323 32.92 -58.82 3.19
N SER A 324 31.82 -58.97 3.81
CA SER A 324 31.53 -59.61 5.12
C SER A 324 30.14 -59.27 5.61
N LEU A 325 29.37 -60.18 5.63
CA LEU A 325 28.51 -60.94 6.52
C LEU A 325 28.51 -60.49 8.02
N GLY A 326 27.29 -60.41 8.55
CA GLY A 326 26.94 -60.65 9.95
C GLY A 326 26.14 -59.50 10.58
N ASN A 327 24.99 -59.60 11.07
CA ASN A 327 24.22 -60.51 11.86
C ASN A 327 22.84 -59.93 12.13
N ARG A 328 21.83 -60.76 11.93
CA ARG A 328 20.47 -60.58 12.45
C ARG A 328 20.39 -61.22 13.86
N PRO A 329 19.44 -60.80 14.70
CA PRO A 329 18.55 -61.81 15.27
C PRO A 329 17.07 -61.49 15.06
N GLN A 330 16.36 -62.63 14.91
CA GLN A 330 14.94 -62.90 14.77
C GLN A 330 14.16 -62.58 16.05
N ALA A 331 12.92 -62.14 15.93
CA ALA A 331 11.63 -62.82 15.91
C ALA A 331 10.93 -62.89 17.25
N ALA A 332 9.64 -62.49 17.25
CA ALA A 332 8.53 -63.23 17.87
C ALA A 332 7.19 -62.64 17.41
N ASP A 333 6.48 -63.43 16.71
CA ASP A 333 5.09 -63.93 16.76
C ASP A 333 3.87 -62.99 16.83
N ARG A 334 3.13 -63.17 15.84
CA ARG A 334 1.75 -63.05 15.31
C ARG A 334 0.57 -63.10 16.33
N PRO A 335 -0.69 -62.71 15.90
CA PRO A 335 -1.38 -63.39 14.78
C PRO A 335 -2.11 -62.46 13.78
N SER A 336 -2.34 -63.08 12.63
CA SER A 336 -3.05 -62.66 11.44
C SER A 336 -4.57 -62.53 11.64
N THR A 337 -5.22 -61.55 11.01
CA THR A 337 -6.53 -61.72 10.36
C THR A 337 -6.53 -60.97 9.04
N ASP A 338 -6.87 -61.75 8.08
CA ASP A 338 -7.09 -61.55 6.68
C ASP A 338 -8.16 -60.49 6.40
N ARG A 339 -7.97 -59.62 5.41
CA ARG A 339 -8.91 -59.28 4.33
C ARG A 339 -8.46 -58.05 3.53
N GLY A 340 -8.26 -58.31 2.26
CA GLY A 340 -8.84 -57.50 1.21
C GLY A 340 -7.97 -56.40 0.62
N ALA A 341 -7.50 -56.70 -0.56
CA ALA A 341 -6.96 -55.78 -1.57
C ALA A 341 -7.71 -54.45 -1.64
N GLY A 342 -6.93 -53.37 -1.70
CA GLY A 342 -7.41 -52.00 -1.92
C GLY A 342 -6.27 -51.10 -2.27
N SER A 343 -5.91 -51.13 -3.52
CA SER A 343 -4.99 -50.29 -4.27
C SER A 343 -5.10 -48.79 -4.00
N SER A 344 -3.97 -48.15 -3.93
CA SER A 344 -3.67 -46.82 -4.49
C SER A 344 -4.86 -45.87 -4.76
N ALA A 345 -5.27 -45.08 -3.77
CA ALA A 345 -6.16 -43.97 -3.97
C ALA A 345 -6.01 -42.94 -2.83
N SER A 346 -4.89 -42.28 -2.71
CA SER A 346 -4.73 -41.14 -1.80
C SER A 346 -4.07 -39.89 -2.42
N GLN A 347 -3.88 -39.87 -3.75
CA GLN A 347 -3.39 -38.66 -4.44
C GLN A 347 -4.41 -37.91 -5.29
N ASP A 348 -5.63 -38.45 -5.49
CA ASP A 348 -6.64 -37.85 -6.38
C ASP A 348 -7.76 -37.06 -5.67
N ARG A 349 -7.71 -36.87 -4.35
CA ARG A 349 -8.79 -36.16 -3.63
C ARG A 349 -8.67 -34.65 -3.58
N ALA A 350 -7.53 -34.07 -3.96
CA ALA A 350 -7.35 -32.60 -3.95
C ALA A 350 -7.90 -31.87 -5.19
N PHE A 351 -8.24 -32.63 -6.27
CA PHE A 351 -8.72 -32.04 -7.53
C PHE A 351 -10.08 -32.61 -7.99
N GLN A 352 -10.80 -33.34 -7.16
CA GLN A 352 -12.11 -33.91 -7.52
C GLN A 352 -13.26 -32.90 -7.59
N GLY A 353 -13.01 -31.61 -7.36
CA GLY A 353 -13.99 -30.51 -7.48
C GLY A 353 -13.93 -29.69 -8.77
N VAL A 354 -12.92 -29.89 -9.63
CA VAL A 354 -12.68 -29.01 -10.79
C VAL A 354 -12.93 -29.66 -12.14
N GLY A 355 -13.33 -30.94 -12.19
CA GLY A 355 -13.47 -31.70 -13.45
C GLY A 355 -14.75 -32.49 -13.64
N GLY A 356 -15.71 -32.45 -12.73
CA GLY A 356 -16.95 -33.19 -12.84
C GLY A 356 -18.15 -32.30 -13.13
N GLY A 357 -18.53 -32.14 -14.38
CA GLY A 357 -19.65 -31.30 -14.83
C GLY A 357 -21.01 -31.58 -14.16
N SER A 358 -21.17 -32.65 -13.38
CA SER A 358 -22.42 -32.97 -12.67
C SER A 358 -22.57 -32.33 -11.29
N ALA A 359 -21.48 -31.95 -10.63
CA ALA A 359 -21.56 -31.22 -9.36
C ALA A 359 -21.76 -29.71 -9.59
N ALA A 360 -21.02 -29.14 -10.54
CA ALA A 360 -21.20 -27.73 -10.96
C ALA A 360 -22.60 -27.53 -11.58
N GLN A 361 -23.12 -28.49 -12.33
CA GLN A 361 -24.47 -28.45 -12.88
C GLN A 361 -25.53 -28.44 -11.77
N ARG A 362 -25.37 -29.28 -10.75
CA ARG A 362 -26.30 -29.31 -9.59
C ARG A 362 -26.28 -28.04 -8.75
N ASP A 363 -25.15 -27.42 -8.61
CA ASP A 363 -25.04 -26.14 -7.88
C ASP A 363 -25.61 -24.98 -8.72
N PHE A 364 -25.45 -25.02 -10.03
CA PHE A 364 -26.08 -24.08 -10.97
C PHE A 364 -27.60 -24.23 -11.00
N ASP A 365 -28.10 -25.44 -11.01
CA ASP A 365 -29.56 -25.73 -10.99
C ASP A 365 -30.18 -25.38 -9.63
N ARG A 366 -29.44 -25.55 -8.51
CA ARG A 366 -29.88 -25.10 -7.19
C ARG A 366 -29.95 -23.58 -7.09
N GLY A 367 -29.01 -22.86 -7.67
CA GLY A 367 -29.01 -21.40 -7.78
C GLY A 367 -30.18 -20.91 -8.64
N ARG A 368 -30.49 -21.58 -9.72
CA ARG A 368 -31.62 -21.24 -10.62
C ARG A 368 -32.98 -21.47 -9.98
N THR A 369 -33.14 -22.52 -9.18
CA THR A 369 -34.38 -22.82 -8.44
C THR A 369 -34.61 -21.79 -7.33
N SER A 370 -33.56 -21.31 -6.68
CA SER A 370 -33.64 -20.24 -5.67
C SER A 370 -33.99 -18.87 -6.27
N ALA A 371 -33.56 -18.59 -7.49
CA ALA A 371 -33.90 -17.36 -8.21
C ALA A 371 -35.34 -17.37 -8.75
N GLY A 372 -35.88 -18.57 -9.03
CA GLY A 372 -37.26 -18.74 -9.52
C GLY A 372 -38.34 -18.68 -8.42
N SER A 373 -37.99 -18.82 -7.15
CA SER A 373 -38.92 -18.76 -6.01
C SER A 373 -39.08 -17.39 -5.37
N SER A 374 -38.37 -16.37 -5.82
CA SER A 374 -38.53 -14.97 -5.39
C SER A 374 -39.40 -14.17 -6.36
N SER A 375 -40.61 -14.65 -6.70
CA SER A 375 -41.63 -13.82 -7.29
C SER A 375 -42.21 -12.88 -6.22
N PHE A 376 -41.70 -11.68 -6.18
CA PHE A 376 -42.26 -10.59 -5.40
C PHE A 376 -43.70 -10.31 -5.91
N ASN A 377 -44.69 -10.66 -5.09
CA ASN A 377 -46.05 -10.30 -5.25
C ASN A 377 -46.17 -8.76 -5.15
N ARG A 378 -46.26 -8.07 -6.26
CA ARG A 378 -46.64 -6.65 -6.33
C ARG A 378 -48.15 -6.58 -6.17
N PRO A 379 -48.74 -5.86 -5.19
CA PRO A 379 -50.17 -5.57 -5.21
C PRO A 379 -50.45 -4.62 -6.36
N SER A 380 -51.30 -5.06 -7.28
CA SER A 380 -51.91 -4.24 -8.32
C SER A 380 -52.93 -3.31 -7.67
N THR A 381 -52.63 -2.02 -7.61
CA THR A 381 -53.67 -0.97 -7.37
C THR A 381 -54.37 -0.73 -8.68
N GLY A 382 -55.49 -1.39 -8.83
CA GLY A 382 -56.50 -1.11 -9.84
C GLY A 382 -57.19 0.20 -9.55
N GLY A 383 -57.30 1.05 -10.58
CA GLY A 383 -58.02 2.29 -10.52
C GLY A 383 -59.52 2.13 -10.39
N ALA A 384 -60.15 3.03 -9.68
CA ALA A 384 -61.57 3.35 -9.85
C ALA A 384 -61.76 4.87 -9.79
N ARG A 385 -62.36 5.38 -10.86
CA ARG A 385 -62.88 6.72 -11.04
C ARG A 385 -64.15 6.92 -10.18
N GLY A 386 -64.37 8.14 -9.79
CA GLY A 386 -65.67 8.71 -9.33
C GLY A 386 -65.38 9.79 -8.29
N GLY A 387 -65.57 11.01 -8.50
CA GLY A 387 -66.73 11.70 -8.89
C GLY A 387 -67.24 12.56 -7.74
N GLY A 388 -67.12 13.92 -7.85
CA GLY A 388 -68.12 14.85 -7.37
C GLY A 388 -68.00 15.37 -5.93
N GLY A 389 -68.00 16.71 -5.79
CA GLY A 389 -68.69 17.33 -4.66
C GLY A 389 -67.96 18.52 -3.99
N ARG A 390 -68.28 19.66 -4.45
CA ARG A 390 -68.35 21.01 -3.89
C ARG A 390 -68.56 21.14 -2.37
N GLY A 391 -68.04 22.24 -1.84
CA GLY A 391 -68.54 22.99 -0.65
C GLY A 391 -67.30 23.34 0.23
N GLY A 392 -66.90 24.55 0.45
CA GLY A 392 -67.67 25.76 0.81
C GLY A 392 -67.47 26.03 2.28
N GLY A 393 -66.78 27.15 2.66
CA GLY A 393 -67.00 27.80 3.97
C GLY A 393 -65.74 28.04 4.80
N ARG A 394 -65.21 29.22 4.69
CA ARG A 394 -65.07 30.29 5.73
C ARG A 394 -64.92 29.80 7.19
N ARG A 395 -63.82 30.05 7.83
CA ARG A 395 -63.55 31.20 8.74
C ARG A 395 -62.04 31.18 9.13
#